data_68a9e817e8cded257a0b61f383644c9b
#
_entry.id   68a9e817e8cded257a0b61f383644c9b
#
_cell.length_a   1.000
_cell.length_b   1.000
_cell.length_c   1.000
_cell.angle_alpha   90.00
_cell.angle_beta   90.00
_cell.angle_gamma   90.00
#
_symmetry.space_group_name_H-M   'P 1'
#
loop_
_entity.id
_entity.type
_entity.pdbx_description
1 polymer ?
#
loop_
_entity_poly.entity_id
_entity_poly.type
_entity_poly.pdbx_seq_one_letter_code
_entity_poly.pdbx_strand_id
1 'polypeptide(L)'
;STYKMVARTKEVPAPKDFLEMKDQHLNTQPITNLGFQSTSSFFRNGLVNTLGKPKFYTQVSQNFTYAPTPDSDYEVEMTYYKKPTLMSDTNPSNEYLIYCPDLLLYAALAEAAPYLMDDARLATWQLLYDRGLASLTKSNEESEYPAQPLAVQLI
;
A
#
# COMPACT_ATOMS: atom_id res chain seq x y z
N SER A 1 6.72 0.91 8.55
CA SER A 1 8.05 0.28 8.52
C SER A 1 9.12 1.35 8.39
N THR A 2 10.22 1.22 9.11
CA THR A 2 11.39 2.09 8.97
C THR A 2 12.38 1.46 8.00
N TYR A 3 12.84 2.21 7.03
CA TYR A 3 13.79 1.77 6.03
C TYR A 3 15.02 2.67 6.03
N LYS A 4 16.22 2.08 6.05
CA LYS A 4 17.48 2.82 6.06
C LYS A 4 18.12 2.84 4.67
N MET A 5 18.33 4.04 4.10
CA MET A 5 19.12 4.21 2.89
C MET A 5 20.61 4.18 3.20
N VAL A 6 21.37 3.46 2.37
CA VAL A 6 22.83 3.46 2.43
C VAL A 6 23.38 4.63 1.62
N ALA A 7 24.45 5.26 2.13
CA ALA A 7 25.13 6.38 1.48
C ALA A 7 25.43 6.09 0.00
N ARG A 8 25.19 7.08 -0.83
CA ARG A 8 25.42 7.04 -2.29
C ARG A 8 24.60 5.97 -3.06
N THR A 9 23.70 5.29 -2.40
CA THR A 9 22.80 4.35 -3.06
C THR A 9 21.52 5.08 -3.43
N LYS A 10 21.33 5.27 -4.72
CA LYS A 10 20.08 5.92 -5.21
C LYS A 10 18.92 4.95 -5.29
N GLU A 11 19.17 3.66 -5.29
CA GLU A 11 18.17 2.61 -5.43
C GLU A 11 18.12 1.75 -4.17
N VAL A 12 16.90 1.56 -3.68
CA VAL A 12 16.63 0.80 -2.47
C VAL A 12 15.50 -0.18 -2.76
N PRO A 13 15.67 -1.48 -2.47
CA PRO A 13 14.65 -2.48 -2.73
C PRO A 13 13.42 -2.24 -1.85
N ALA A 14 12.23 -2.39 -2.44
CA ALA A 14 10.98 -2.35 -1.70
C ALA A 14 10.86 -3.57 -0.75
N PRO A 15 10.15 -3.44 0.38
CA PRO A 15 9.83 -4.57 1.23
C PRO A 15 9.13 -5.69 0.44
N LYS A 16 9.37 -6.95 0.80
CA LYS A 16 8.79 -8.10 0.08
C LYS A 16 7.27 -8.14 0.12
N ASP A 17 6.69 -7.59 1.16
CA ASP A 17 5.25 -7.48 1.39
C ASP A 17 4.66 -6.16 0.88
N PHE A 18 5.45 -5.34 0.18
CA PHE A 18 5.00 -4.07 -0.38
C PHE A 18 3.92 -4.28 -1.46
N LEU A 19 2.82 -3.55 -1.33
CA LEU A 19 1.74 -3.48 -2.32
C LEU A 19 1.68 -2.09 -2.96
N GLU A 20 1.46 -1.07 -2.14
CA GLU A 20 1.28 0.31 -2.59
C GLU A 20 1.78 1.29 -1.53
N MET A 21 2.39 2.40 -1.96
CA MET A 21 2.87 3.45 -1.09
C MET A 21 1.74 4.39 -0.68
N LYS A 22 1.64 4.66 0.62
CA LYS A 22 0.73 5.68 1.16
C LYS A 22 1.48 7.00 1.41
N ASP A 23 2.61 6.93 2.11
CA ASP A 23 3.45 8.10 2.43
C ASP A 23 4.90 7.69 2.66
N GLN A 24 5.82 8.62 2.40
CA GLN A 24 7.25 8.42 2.62
C GLN A 24 7.93 9.73 3.03
N HIS A 25 8.74 9.66 4.09
CA HIS A 25 9.50 10.80 4.56
C HIS A 25 10.87 10.40 5.11
N LEU A 26 11.78 11.36 5.15
CA LEU A 26 13.06 11.21 5.80
C LEU A 26 12.92 11.53 7.29
N ASN A 27 13.41 10.62 8.13
CA ASN A 27 13.53 10.85 9.58
C ASN A 27 14.70 11.78 9.87
N THR A 28 14.54 13.04 9.53
CA THR A 28 15.51 14.12 9.75
C THR A 28 14.86 15.25 10.54
N GLN A 29 15.66 16.12 11.15
CA GLN A 29 15.12 17.30 11.80
C GLN A 29 15.48 18.56 10.99
N PRO A 30 14.48 19.27 10.42
CA PRO A 30 13.06 18.92 10.38
C PRO A 30 12.76 17.71 9.49
N ILE A 31 11.64 17.01 9.75
CA ILE A 31 11.15 15.93 8.91
C ILE A 31 10.99 16.45 7.48
N THR A 32 11.43 15.65 6.51
CA THR A 32 11.35 16.03 5.10
C THR A 32 10.49 15.02 4.35
N ASN A 33 9.30 15.47 3.93
CA ASN A 33 8.44 14.65 3.09
C ASN A 33 9.08 14.46 1.71
N LEU A 34 9.00 13.24 1.19
CA LEU A 34 9.50 12.90 -0.13
C LEU A 34 8.36 12.98 -1.14
N GLY A 35 8.54 13.77 -2.18
CA GLY A 35 7.58 13.90 -3.26
C GLY A 35 7.67 12.74 -4.24
N PHE A 36 6.55 12.07 -4.52
CA PHE A 36 6.48 11.08 -5.60
C PHE A 36 6.55 11.79 -6.96
N GLN A 37 7.35 11.25 -7.87
CA GLN A 37 7.38 11.68 -9.27
C GLN A 37 7.23 10.48 -10.20
N SER A 38 6.52 10.68 -11.31
CA SER A 38 6.48 9.65 -12.35
C SER A 38 7.89 9.40 -12.91
N THR A 39 8.18 8.17 -13.30
CA THR A 39 9.50 7.75 -13.77
C THR A 39 10.04 8.67 -14.87
N SER A 40 9.21 9.04 -15.84
CA SER A 40 9.61 9.94 -16.93
C SER A 40 9.98 11.36 -16.46
N SER A 41 9.20 11.91 -15.53
CA SER A 41 9.47 13.23 -14.95
C SER A 41 10.70 13.22 -14.05
N PHE A 42 10.88 12.15 -13.29
CA PHE A 42 11.99 11.95 -12.38
C PHE A 42 13.34 11.97 -13.10
N PHE A 43 13.48 11.20 -14.18
CA PHE A 43 14.75 11.13 -14.95
C PHE A 43 15.02 12.37 -15.78
N ARG A 44 13.97 13.12 -16.19
CA ARG A 44 14.16 14.41 -16.90
C ARG A 44 14.65 15.54 -16.01
N ASN A 45 14.41 15.45 -14.71
CA ASN A 45 14.69 16.53 -13.76
C ASN A 45 16.20 16.76 -13.52
N GLY A 46 17.09 15.89 -14.02
CA GLY A 46 18.55 16.02 -13.90
C GLY A 46 19.10 15.87 -12.47
N LEU A 47 18.26 15.90 -11.44
CA LEU A 47 18.65 15.80 -10.03
C LEU A 47 19.19 14.42 -9.67
N VAL A 48 18.89 13.41 -10.48
CA VAL A 48 19.33 12.01 -10.25
C VAL A 48 20.86 11.88 -10.21
N ASN A 49 21.55 12.77 -10.92
CA ASN A 49 23.02 12.75 -11.02
C ASN A 49 23.70 13.73 -10.04
N THR A 50 22.93 14.42 -9.22
CA THR A 50 23.45 15.30 -8.17
C THR A 50 23.47 14.61 -6.83
N LEU A 51 24.48 14.88 -6.01
CA LEU A 51 24.54 14.40 -4.63
C LEU A 51 23.85 15.39 -3.72
N GLY A 52 23.13 14.89 -2.73
CA GLY A 52 22.49 15.74 -1.72
C GLY A 52 21.37 15.02 -0.97
N LYS A 53 20.70 15.78 -0.09
CA LYS A 53 19.55 15.27 0.66
C LYS A 53 18.39 14.95 -0.31
N PRO A 54 17.86 13.72 -0.31
CA PRO A 54 16.72 13.34 -1.14
C PRO A 54 15.49 14.21 -0.91
N LYS A 55 14.79 14.54 -1.97
CA LYS A 55 13.55 15.32 -1.97
C LYS A 55 12.42 14.63 -2.72
N PHE A 56 12.79 13.80 -3.67
CA PHE A 56 11.84 13.10 -4.54
C PHE A 56 12.18 11.63 -4.61
N TYR A 57 11.18 10.82 -4.87
CA TYR A 57 11.35 9.42 -5.17
C TYR A 57 10.47 9.00 -6.34
N THR A 58 10.86 7.92 -6.97
CA THR A 58 10.06 7.20 -7.95
C THR A 58 10.18 5.70 -7.70
N GLN A 59 9.23 4.95 -8.19
CA GLN A 59 9.28 3.49 -8.15
C GLN A 59 9.61 2.95 -9.54
N VAL A 60 10.67 2.16 -9.62
CA VAL A 60 11.07 1.46 -10.83
C VAL A 60 11.10 -0.03 -10.52
N SER A 61 10.13 -0.76 -11.06
CA SER A 61 9.96 -2.18 -10.75
C SER A 61 9.75 -2.41 -9.24
N GLN A 62 10.65 -3.12 -8.57
CA GLN A 62 10.61 -3.40 -7.14
C GLN A 62 11.60 -2.54 -6.34
N ASN A 63 12.13 -1.47 -6.93
CA ASN A 63 13.06 -0.58 -6.27
C ASN A 63 12.49 0.83 -6.17
N PHE A 64 12.83 1.51 -5.08
CA PHE A 64 12.65 2.96 -4.95
C PHE A 64 13.93 3.66 -5.35
N THR A 65 13.82 4.66 -6.20
CA THR A 65 14.94 5.50 -6.64
C THR A 65 14.74 6.90 -6.10
N TYR A 66 15.79 7.47 -5.51
CA TYR A 66 15.76 8.76 -4.83
C TYR A 66 16.56 9.82 -5.58
N ALA A 67 16.07 11.05 -5.57
CA ALA A 67 16.74 12.20 -6.15
C ALA A 67 16.64 13.43 -5.21
N PRO A 68 17.73 14.18 -5.04
CA PRO A 68 19.12 13.88 -5.39
C PRO A 68 19.61 12.53 -4.87
N THR A 69 20.67 11.99 -5.47
CA THR A 69 21.33 10.79 -4.93
C THR A 69 21.84 11.08 -3.52
N PRO A 70 21.55 10.22 -2.52
CA PRO A 70 21.95 10.46 -1.14
C PRO A 70 23.45 10.70 -1.00
N ASP A 71 23.83 11.75 -0.28
CA ASP A 71 25.22 12.10 0.04
C ASP A 71 25.68 11.52 1.40
N SER A 72 24.75 11.02 2.18
CA SER A 72 24.97 10.39 3.48
C SER A 72 23.91 9.31 3.72
N ASP A 73 24.03 8.62 4.85
CA ASP A 73 23.02 7.67 5.29
C ASP A 73 21.78 8.41 5.79
N TYR A 74 20.64 8.15 5.15
CA TYR A 74 19.36 8.68 5.57
C TYR A 74 18.43 7.55 5.97
N GLU A 75 17.76 7.73 7.08
CA GLU A 75 16.68 6.86 7.51
C GLU A 75 15.36 7.29 6.87
N VAL A 76 14.75 6.38 6.16
CA VAL A 76 13.47 6.61 5.48
C VAL A 76 12.38 5.87 6.22
N GLU A 77 11.39 6.60 6.66
CA GLU A 77 10.14 6.03 7.17
C GLU A 77 9.11 5.99 6.06
N MET A 78 8.48 4.84 5.87
CA MET A 78 7.46 4.67 4.87
C MET A 78 6.20 4.04 5.46
N THR A 79 5.06 4.57 5.06
CA THR A 79 3.74 3.98 5.32
C THR A 79 3.21 3.41 4.02
N TYR A 80 2.92 2.12 4.00
CA TYR A 80 2.49 1.44 2.79
C TYR A 80 1.44 0.38 3.07
N TYR A 81 0.65 0.05 2.05
CA TYR A 81 -0.24 -1.10 2.07
C TYR A 81 0.58 -2.37 1.85
N LYS A 82 0.46 -3.32 2.77
CA LYS A 82 1.16 -4.61 2.66
C LYS A 82 0.28 -5.66 2.00
N LYS A 83 0.89 -6.56 1.28
CA LYS A 83 0.21 -7.77 0.80
C LYS A 83 -0.17 -8.64 1.99
N PRO A 84 -1.38 -9.20 2.00
CA PRO A 84 -1.77 -10.13 3.05
C PRO A 84 -0.89 -11.38 3.01
N THR A 85 -0.65 -11.95 4.18
CA THR A 85 0.05 -13.22 4.27
C THR A 85 -0.82 -14.32 3.64
N LEU A 86 -0.25 -15.06 2.69
CA LEU A 86 -0.96 -16.17 2.05
C LEU A 86 -1.19 -17.31 3.07
N MET A 87 -2.37 -17.89 3.02
CA MET A 87 -2.67 -19.09 3.78
C MET A 87 -1.95 -20.30 3.17
N SER A 88 -1.40 -21.13 4.03
CA SER A 88 -0.71 -22.38 3.68
C SER A 88 -0.83 -23.37 4.83
N ASP A 89 -0.40 -24.61 4.62
CA ASP A 89 -0.39 -25.63 5.69
C ASP A 89 0.44 -25.21 6.91
N THR A 90 1.48 -24.39 6.70
CA THR A 90 2.30 -23.84 7.78
C THR A 90 1.77 -22.52 8.36
N ASN A 91 0.85 -21.86 7.65
CA ASN A 91 0.20 -20.62 8.07
C ASN A 91 -1.30 -20.70 7.79
N PRO A 92 -2.07 -21.40 8.62
CA PRO A 92 -3.49 -21.69 8.37
C PRO A 92 -4.41 -20.47 8.59
N SER A 93 -3.89 -19.35 9.06
CA SER A 93 -4.67 -18.15 9.37
C SER A 93 -4.03 -16.90 8.78
N ASN A 94 -4.86 -15.94 8.39
CA ASN A 94 -4.43 -14.59 8.01
C ASN A 94 -5.38 -13.53 8.58
N GLU A 95 -5.03 -12.27 8.39
CA GLU A 95 -5.80 -11.14 8.91
C GLU A 95 -7.25 -11.15 8.38
N TYR A 96 -7.47 -11.50 7.12
CA TYR A 96 -8.82 -11.55 6.52
C TYR A 96 -9.69 -12.67 7.11
N LEU A 97 -9.10 -13.81 7.42
CA LEU A 97 -9.84 -14.90 8.08
C LEU A 97 -10.33 -14.49 9.49
N ILE A 98 -9.57 -13.63 10.16
CA ILE A 98 -9.91 -13.16 11.51
C ILE A 98 -10.99 -12.06 11.45
N TYR A 99 -10.84 -11.10 10.55
CA TYR A 99 -11.71 -9.90 10.51
C TYR A 99 -12.94 -10.05 9.62
N CYS A 100 -12.85 -10.83 8.54
CA CYS A 100 -13.95 -11.01 7.58
C CYS A 100 -14.02 -12.44 7.03
N PRO A 101 -14.27 -13.44 7.90
CA PRO A 101 -14.33 -14.85 7.49
C PRO A 101 -15.43 -15.13 6.47
N ASP A 102 -16.58 -14.46 6.58
CA ASP A 102 -17.71 -14.60 5.66
C ASP A 102 -17.36 -14.20 4.23
N LEU A 103 -16.55 -13.13 4.06
CA LEU A 103 -16.10 -12.70 2.75
C LEU A 103 -15.28 -13.78 2.06
N LEU A 104 -14.33 -14.39 2.79
CA LEU A 104 -13.52 -15.50 2.26
C LEU A 104 -14.36 -16.73 1.94
N LEU A 105 -15.35 -17.04 2.78
CA LEU A 105 -16.26 -18.16 2.56
C LEU A 105 -17.06 -17.97 1.26
N TYR A 106 -17.69 -16.82 1.06
CA TYR A 106 -18.49 -16.56 -0.13
C TYR A 106 -17.64 -16.44 -1.39
N ALA A 107 -16.42 -15.89 -1.29
CA ALA A 107 -15.46 -15.91 -2.40
C ALA A 107 -15.13 -17.34 -2.81
N ALA A 108 -14.79 -18.20 -1.84
CA ALA A 108 -14.46 -19.61 -2.11
C ALA A 108 -15.63 -20.37 -2.70
N LEU A 109 -16.87 -20.15 -2.22
CA LEU A 109 -18.07 -20.77 -2.78
C LEU A 109 -18.36 -20.30 -4.20
N ALA A 110 -18.18 -19.01 -4.49
CA ALA A 110 -18.37 -18.48 -5.85
C ALA A 110 -17.34 -19.08 -6.83
N GLU A 111 -16.08 -19.22 -6.42
CA GLU A 111 -15.03 -19.86 -7.23
C GLU A 111 -15.24 -21.38 -7.38
N ALA A 112 -15.87 -22.05 -6.40
CA ALA A 112 -16.15 -23.47 -6.46
C ALA A 112 -17.38 -23.81 -7.34
N ALA A 113 -18.27 -22.87 -7.60
CA ALA A 113 -19.53 -23.09 -8.32
C ALA A 113 -19.36 -23.78 -9.69
N PRO A 114 -18.38 -23.40 -10.55
CA PRO A 114 -18.16 -24.08 -11.83
C PRO A 114 -17.83 -25.58 -11.68
N TYR A 115 -17.18 -25.97 -10.59
CA TYR A 115 -16.82 -27.37 -10.30
C TYR A 115 -17.99 -28.16 -9.74
N LEU A 116 -18.90 -27.48 -9.03
CA LEU A 116 -20.06 -28.12 -8.41
C LEU A 116 -21.25 -28.25 -9.37
N MET A 117 -21.18 -27.63 -10.56
CA MET A 117 -22.26 -27.58 -11.56
C MET A 117 -23.59 -27.04 -10.96
N ASP A 118 -23.51 -26.19 -9.93
CA ASP A 118 -24.66 -25.63 -9.21
C ASP A 118 -24.79 -24.12 -9.52
N ASP A 119 -25.24 -23.80 -10.72
CA ASP A 119 -25.34 -22.43 -11.22
C ASP A 119 -26.41 -21.60 -10.49
N ALA A 120 -27.41 -22.24 -9.89
CA ALA A 120 -28.52 -21.53 -9.24
C ALA A 120 -28.11 -20.75 -7.99
N ARG A 121 -27.07 -21.20 -7.27
CA ARG A 121 -26.58 -20.56 -6.04
C ARG A 121 -25.48 -19.54 -6.27
N LEU A 122 -24.83 -19.56 -7.43
CA LEU A 122 -23.72 -18.68 -7.76
C LEU A 122 -24.10 -17.19 -7.57
N ALA A 123 -25.27 -16.79 -8.11
CA ALA A 123 -25.76 -15.42 -7.99
C ALA A 123 -25.95 -14.98 -6.53
N THR A 124 -26.38 -15.90 -5.67
CA THR A 124 -26.56 -15.62 -4.23
C THR A 124 -25.21 -15.45 -3.55
N TRP A 125 -24.22 -16.31 -3.83
CA TRP A 125 -22.89 -16.20 -3.24
C TRP A 125 -22.16 -14.95 -3.71
N GLN A 126 -22.28 -14.58 -5.00
CA GLN A 126 -21.74 -13.33 -5.51
C GLN A 126 -22.37 -12.10 -4.83
N LEU A 127 -23.70 -12.08 -4.67
CA LEU A 127 -24.39 -11.00 -3.97
C LEU A 127 -23.91 -10.84 -2.52
N LEU A 128 -23.72 -11.94 -1.81
CA LEU A 128 -23.25 -11.92 -0.42
C LEU A 128 -21.79 -11.48 -0.33
N TYR A 129 -20.97 -11.91 -1.27
CA TYR A 129 -19.59 -11.45 -1.42
C TYR A 129 -19.53 -9.94 -1.66
N ASP A 130 -20.27 -9.42 -2.65
CA ASP A 130 -20.28 -7.99 -2.99
C ASP A 130 -20.77 -7.13 -1.83
N ARG A 131 -21.79 -7.60 -1.10
CA ARG A 131 -22.28 -6.93 0.11
C ARG A 131 -21.20 -6.88 1.20
N GLY A 132 -20.52 -7.99 1.43
CA GLY A 132 -19.41 -8.07 2.40
C GLY A 132 -18.26 -7.13 2.03
N LEU A 133 -17.89 -7.11 0.74
CA LEU A 133 -16.85 -6.23 0.22
C LEU A 133 -17.22 -4.75 0.37
N ALA A 134 -18.45 -4.38 0.02
CA ALA A 134 -18.95 -3.01 0.16
C ALA A 134 -18.94 -2.55 1.64
N SER A 135 -19.34 -3.43 2.56
CA SER A 135 -19.28 -3.14 4.00
C SER A 135 -17.86 -2.93 4.50
N LEU A 136 -16.92 -3.76 4.07
CA LEU A 136 -15.50 -3.64 4.41
C LEU A 136 -14.89 -2.33 3.89
N THR A 137 -15.17 -2.01 2.61
CA THR A 137 -14.69 -0.77 1.98
C THR A 137 -15.21 0.45 2.73
N LYS A 138 -16.51 0.48 3.05
CA LYS A 138 -17.11 1.57 3.80
C LYS A 138 -16.48 1.73 5.19
N SER A 139 -16.28 0.64 5.92
CA SER A 139 -15.64 0.67 7.22
C SER A 139 -14.20 1.19 7.16
N ASN A 140 -13.46 0.84 6.10
CA ASN A 140 -12.11 1.33 5.89
C ASN A 140 -12.09 2.84 5.58
N GLU A 141 -12.99 3.31 4.71
CA GLU A 141 -13.14 4.74 4.41
C GLU A 141 -13.50 5.55 5.66
N GLU A 142 -14.42 5.06 6.48
CA GLU A 142 -14.80 5.70 7.74
C GLU A 142 -13.63 5.76 8.74
N SER A 143 -12.76 4.77 8.75
CA SER A 143 -11.58 4.76 9.61
C SER A 143 -10.45 5.67 9.13
N GLU A 144 -10.28 5.81 7.81
CA GLU A 144 -9.29 6.72 7.23
C GLU A 144 -9.69 8.19 7.31
N TYR A 145 -10.98 8.46 7.19
CA TYR A 145 -11.54 9.80 7.26
C TYR A 145 -12.59 9.86 8.38
N PRO A 146 -12.16 9.83 9.66
CA PRO A 146 -13.07 10.04 10.76
C PRO A 146 -13.76 11.38 10.54
N ALA A 147 -15.09 11.39 10.54
CA ALA A 147 -15.92 12.56 10.25
C ALA A 147 -15.46 13.76 11.10
N GLN A 148 -14.67 14.63 10.52
CA GLN A 148 -14.40 15.92 11.12
C GLN A 148 -15.73 16.69 11.10
N PRO A 149 -16.19 17.25 12.23
CA PRO A 149 -17.34 18.10 12.21
C PRO A 149 -17.09 19.22 11.22
N LEU A 150 -17.98 19.38 10.23
CA LEU A 150 -17.93 20.48 9.28
C LEU A 150 -17.97 21.78 10.10
N ALA A 151 -16.83 22.39 10.31
CA ALA A 151 -16.75 23.72 10.88
C ALA A 151 -17.27 24.70 9.80
N VAL A 152 -18.56 25.04 9.87
CA VAL A 152 -19.10 26.14 9.08
C VAL A 152 -18.46 27.41 9.62
N GLN A 153 -17.46 27.94 8.93
CA GLN A 153 -17.00 29.30 9.16
C GLN A 153 -18.11 30.23 8.65
N LEU A 154 -18.86 30.78 9.58
CA LEU A 154 -19.72 31.93 9.30
C LEU A 154 -18.80 33.13 9.02
N ILE A 155 -18.89 33.63 7.81
CA ILE A 155 -18.24 34.88 7.37
C ILE A 155 -18.98 36.06 7.99
#